data_5a715a1e50edcd44e92fa60b2fe3308a
#
_entry.id   5a715a1e50edcd44e92fa60b2fe3308a
#
_cell.length_a   1.000
_cell.length_b   1.000
_cell.length_c   1.000
_cell.angle_alpha   90.00
_cell.angle_beta   90.00
_cell.angle_gamma   90.00
#
_symmetry.space_group_name_H-M   'P 1'
#
loop_
_entity.id
_entity.type
_entity.pdbx_description
1 polymer ?
#
loop_
_entity_poly.entity_id
_entity_poly.type
_entity_poly.pdbx_seq_one_letter_code
_entity_poly.pdbx_strand_id
1 'polypeptide(L)'
;MKKLAVLFMCAAMLASCDFKGGSKDLKAENDSLLMELTQRNAELDDMMGTFNEVQEGFRKINAAESRVDLQRGTITENSASAKQQIASDIEFISKQMEENKAQIAKLEAQLKNSKYNSTQMKKAVEALTAELNAKQQRIEELQTELASKNIRIQELDAAVSDLSAAKESLAAENEAKAKTVAEQDKSLN
;
A
#
# COMPACT_ATOMS: atom_id res chain seq x y z
N MET A 1 -51.56 -62.54 39.96
CA MET A 1 -50.09 -62.44 40.24
C MET A 1 -49.28 -62.15 39.00
N LYS A 2 -49.54 -62.68 37.83
CA LYS A 2 -48.76 -62.41 36.59
C LYS A 2 -48.90 -60.97 36.05
N LYS A 3 -50.04 -60.30 36.29
CA LYS A 3 -50.24 -58.90 35.79
C LYS A 3 -49.54 -57.84 36.68
N LEU A 4 -49.26 -58.15 37.96
CA LEU A 4 -48.51 -57.30 38.86
C LEU A 4 -47.02 -57.30 38.55
N ALA A 5 -46.48 -58.46 38.13
CA ALA A 5 -45.08 -58.64 37.79
C ALA A 5 -44.70 -57.83 36.49
N VAL A 6 -45.60 -57.73 35.54
CA VAL A 6 -45.38 -56.96 34.31
C VAL A 6 -45.41 -55.43 34.59
N LEU A 7 -46.25 -55.00 35.50
CA LEU A 7 -46.30 -53.57 35.91
C LEU A 7 -45.03 -53.17 36.66
N PHE A 8 -44.43 -54.02 37.49
CA PHE A 8 -43.18 -53.77 38.18
C PHE A 8 -41.98 -53.79 37.22
N MET A 9 -42.03 -54.63 36.17
CA MET A 9 -40.99 -54.70 35.17
C MET A 9 -40.96 -53.47 34.23
N CYS A 10 -42.15 -52.90 33.92
CA CYS A 10 -42.22 -51.63 33.17
C CYS A 10 -41.79 -50.43 34.01
N ALA A 11 -42.03 -50.39 35.31
CA ALA A 11 -41.59 -49.30 36.21
C ALA A 11 -40.04 -49.33 36.40
N ALA A 12 -39.41 -50.49 36.36
CA ALA A 12 -37.94 -50.61 36.47
C ALA A 12 -37.21 -50.14 35.19
N MET A 13 -37.85 -50.24 34.02
CA MET A 13 -37.28 -49.73 32.76
C MET A 13 -37.34 -48.21 32.65
N LEU A 14 -38.23 -47.52 33.33
CA LEU A 14 -38.33 -46.06 33.36
C LEU A 14 -37.36 -45.40 34.35
N ALA A 15 -36.80 -46.15 35.28
CA ALA A 15 -35.85 -45.64 36.28
C ALA A 15 -34.39 -45.69 35.84
N SER A 16 -34.06 -46.31 34.68
CA SER A 16 -32.69 -46.43 34.17
C SER A 16 -32.33 -45.34 33.15
N CYS A 17 -33.18 -44.37 32.86
CA CYS A 17 -32.75 -43.12 32.22
C CYS A 17 -32.14 -42.22 33.29
N ASP A 18 -30.88 -42.41 33.56
CA ASP A 18 -30.07 -41.46 34.32
C ASP A 18 -29.91 -40.17 33.53
N PHE A 19 -31.00 -39.40 33.47
CA PHE A 19 -31.13 -38.15 32.75
C PHE A 19 -30.27 -37.00 33.36
N LYS A 20 -29.63 -37.25 34.49
CA LYS A 20 -28.81 -36.27 35.20
C LYS A 20 -27.37 -36.16 34.69
N GLY A 21 -26.82 -37.21 34.08
CA GLY A 21 -25.47 -37.19 33.49
C GLY A 21 -25.47 -36.49 32.14
N GLY A 22 -26.37 -36.87 31.21
CA GLY A 22 -26.42 -36.33 29.86
C GLY A 22 -26.72 -34.83 29.74
N SER A 23 -27.48 -34.28 30.70
CA SER A 23 -27.81 -32.84 30.72
C SER A 23 -26.59 -31.95 31.13
N LYS A 24 -25.72 -32.45 31.99
CA LYS A 24 -24.49 -31.75 32.41
C LYS A 24 -23.43 -31.80 31.31
N ASP A 25 -23.28 -32.94 30.67
CA ASP A 25 -22.33 -33.13 29.58
C ASP A 25 -22.74 -32.30 28.34
N LEU A 26 -24.03 -32.28 27.99
CA LEU A 26 -24.56 -31.45 26.91
C LEU A 26 -24.41 -29.95 27.21
N LYS A 27 -24.56 -29.53 28.46
CA LYS A 27 -24.35 -28.13 28.85
C LYS A 27 -22.86 -27.75 28.76
N ALA A 28 -21.97 -28.60 29.23
CA ALA A 28 -20.53 -28.40 29.16
C ALA A 28 -20.04 -28.35 27.69
N GLU A 29 -20.58 -29.24 26.85
CA GLU A 29 -20.30 -29.23 25.40
C GLU A 29 -20.82 -27.96 24.72
N ASN A 30 -22.05 -27.52 25.07
CA ASN A 30 -22.61 -26.27 24.54
C ASN A 30 -21.80 -25.05 24.97
N ASP A 31 -21.42 -24.98 26.24
CA ASP A 31 -20.59 -23.89 26.77
C ASP A 31 -19.19 -23.90 26.08
N SER A 32 -18.62 -25.06 25.81
CA SER A 32 -17.36 -25.20 25.05
C SER A 32 -17.50 -24.73 23.60
N LEU A 33 -18.58 -25.12 22.92
CA LEU A 33 -18.86 -24.68 21.55
C LEU A 33 -19.11 -23.17 21.47
N LEU A 34 -19.79 -22.57 22.46
CA LEU A 34 -19.99 -21.12 22.53
C LEU A 34 -18.67 -20.38 22.73
N MET A 35 -17.78 -20.89 23.59
CA MET A 35 -16.45 -20.32 23.75
C MET A 35 -15.65 -20.41 22.44
N GLU A 36 -15.68 -21.56 21.75
CA GLU A 36 -15.00 -21.74 20.47
C GLU A 36 -15.54 -20.79 19.39
N LEU A 37 -16.87 -20.62 19.30
CA LEU A 37 -17.49 -19.67 18.38
C LEU A 37 -17.08 -18.22 18.69
N THR A 38 -17.05 -17.87 19.97
CA THR A 38 -16.65 -16.52 20.40
C THR A 38 -15.20 -16.24 20.03
N GLN A 39 -14.30 -17.20 20.31
CA GLN A 39 -12.89 -17.08 19.93
C GLN A 39 -12.72 -16.99 18.42
N ARG A 40 -13.44 -17.82 17.66
CA ARG A 40 -13.41 -17.79 16.19
C ARG A 40 -13.85 -16.44 15.63
N ASN A 41 -14.92 -15.89 16.19
CA ASN A 41 -15.41 -14.57 15.75
C ASN A 41 -14.37 -13.48 16.06
N ALA A 42 -13.76 -13.49 17.25
CA ALA A 42 -12.72 -12.54 17.61
C ALA A 42 -11.48 -12.64 16.69
N GLU A 43 -11.05 -13.86 16.33
CA GLU A 43 -9.95 -14.06 15.37
C GLU A 43 -10.31 -13.54 13.97
N LEU A 44 -11.54 -13.76 13.52
CA LEU A 44 -12.01 -13.25 12.22
C LEU A 44 -12.10 -11.72 12.23
N ASP A 45 -12.60 -11.12 13.29
CA ASP A 45 -12.71 -9.67 13.42
C ASP A 45 -11.32 -9.00 13.41
N ASP A 46 -10.33 -9.56 14.10
CA ASP A 46 -8.94 -9.06 14.08
C ASP A 46 -8.32 -9.18 12.67
N MET A 47 -8.50 -10.33 11.99
CA MET A 47 -8.06 -10.50 10.61
C MET A 47 -8.75 -9.52 9.65
N MET A 48 -10.04 -9.32 9.78
CA MET A 48 -10.80 -8.37 8.95
C MET A 48 -10.37 -6.92 9.22
N GLY A 49 -10.11 -6.58 10.49
CA GLY A 49 -9.55 -5.28 10.86
C GLY A 49 -8.22 -5.02 10.16
N THR A 50 -7.28 -5.95 10.27
CA THR A 50 -5.97 -5.86 9.61
C THR A 50 -6.09 -5.83 8.08
N PHE A 51 -7.00 -6.61 7.50
CA PHE A 51 -7.28 -6.58 6.05
C PHE A 51 -7.76 -5.20 5.58
N ASN A 52 -8.67 -4.59 6.33
CA ASN A 52 -9.18 -3.25 6.03
C ASN A 52 -8.08 -2.17 6.15
N GLU A 53 -7.18 -2.30 7.13
CA GLU A 53 -6.01 -1.42 7.26
C GLU A 53 -5.10 -1.47 6.03
N VAL A 54 -4.83 -2.67 5.50
CA VAL A 54 -4.05 -2.85 4.26
C VAL A 54 -4.76 -2.21 3.07
N GLN A 55 -6.05 -2.42 2.92
CA GLN A 55 -6.83 -1.79 1.84
C GLN A 55 -6.83 -0.27 1.93
N GLU A 56 -6.96 0.28 3.13
CA GLU A 56 -6.85 1.73 3.35
C GLU A 56 -5.45 2.25 3.00
N GLY A 57 -4.40 1.50 3.35
CA GLY A 57 -3.03 1.80 2.94
C GLY A 57 -2.88 1.85 1.42
N PHE A 58 -3.40 0.86 0.68
CA PHE A 58 -3.41 0.89 -0.79
C PHE A 58 -4.20 2.06 -1.36
N ARG A 59 -5.33 2.42 -0.76
CA ARG A 59 -6.09 3.60 -1.17
C ARG A 59 -5.27 4.89 -1.04
N LYS A 60 -4.52 5.04 0.04
CA LYS A 60 -3.61 6.19 0.26
C LYS A 60 -2.46 6.20 -0.75
N ILE A 61 -1.88 5.03 -1.04
CA ILE A 61 -0.85 4.85 -2.06
C ILE A 61 -1.39 5.29 -3.42
N ASN A 62 -2.55 4.79 -3.85
CA ASN A 62 -3.18 5.14 -5.12
C ASN A 62 -3.43 6.65 -5.25
N ALA A 63 -3.87 7.30 -4.17
CA ALA A 63 -4.08 8.75 -4.15
C ALA A 63 -2.75 9.51 -4.31
N ALA A 64 -1.68 9.06 -3.68
CA ALA A 64 -0.36 9.66 -3.81
C ALA A 64 0.25 9.42 -5.22
N GLU A 65 0.14 8.21 -5.76
CA GLU A 65 0.53 7.90 -7.15
C GLU A 65 -0.17 8.79 -8.17
N SER A 66 -1.48 9.01 -7.99
CA SER A 66 -2.25 9.89 -8.86
C SER A 66 -1.72 11.33 -8.83
N ARG A 67 -1.30 11.84 -7.66
CA ARG A 67 -0.67 13.16 -7.55
C ARG A 67 0.68 13.20 -8.25
N VAL A 68 1.51 12.17 -8.09
CA VAL A 68 2.80 12.04 -8.79
C VAL A 68 2.60 12.03 -10.30
N ASP A 69 1.63 11.26 -10.81
CA ASP A 69 1.34 11.17 -12.24
C ASP A 69 0.87 12.51 -12.83
N LEU A 70 0.02 13.25 -12.12
CA LEU A 70 -0.41 14.60 -12.52
C LEU A 70 0.75 15.60 -12.57
N GLN A 71 1.59 15.61 -11.54
CA GLN A 71 2.72 16.53 -11.43
C GLN A 71 3.84 16.20 -12.41
N ARG A 72 4.07 14.92 -12.70
CA ARG A 72 5.07 14.44 -13.66
C ARG A 72 4.87 15.03 -15.06
N GLY A 73 3.61 15.23 -15.48
CA GLY A 73 3.26 15.86 -16.77
C GLY A 73 3.55 17.36 -16.84
N THR A 74 3.72 18.02 -15.69
CA THR A 74 3.91 19.47 -15.57
C THR A 74 5.34 19.89 -15.21
N ILE A 75 6.28 18.94 -15.09
CA ILE A 75 7.68 19.25 -14.77
C ILE A 75 8.30 20.04 -15.92
N THR A 76 8.58 21.32 -15.68
CA THR A 76 9.37 22.21 -16.50
C THR A 76 10.65 22.61 -15.77
N GLU A 77 11.59 23.25 -16.46
CA GLU A 77 12.90 23.65 -15.89
C GLU A 77 12.81 24.41 -14.56
N ASN A 78 11.73 25.17 -14.34
CA ASN A 78 11.52 26.01 -13.15
C ASN A 78 10.67 25.36 -12.04
N SER A 79 10.44 24.06 -12.06
CA SER A 79 9.51 23.38 -11.15
C SER A 79 10.16 22.73 -9.92
N ALA A 80 11.07 23.44 -9.24
CA ALA A 80 11.70 22.94 -7.99
C ALA A 80 10.65 22.50 -6.96
N SER A 81 9.54 23.23 -6.84
CA SER A 81 8.43 22.88 -5.95
C SER A 81 7.72 21.57 -6.36
N ALA A 82 7.48 21.35 -7.66
CA ALA A 82 6.85 20.13 -8.16
C ALA A 82 7.76 18.91 -7.95
N LYS A 83 9.07 19.05 -8.16
CA LYS A 83 10.06 17.99 -7.88
C LYS A 83 10.08 17.61 -6.40
N GLN A 84 10.06 18.60 -5.51
CA GLN A 84 10.03 18.37 -4.08
C GLN A 84 8.74 17.67 -3.64
N GLN A 85 7.60 18.06 -4.20
CA GLN A 85 6.31 17.44 -3.94
C GLN A 85 6.30 15.98 -4.39
N ILE A 86 6.78 15.69 -5.60
CA ILE A 86 6.89 14.31 -6.11
C ILE A 86 7.81 13.47 -5.20
N ALA A 87 8.96 14.00 -4.78
CA ALA A 87 9.85 13.30 -3.88
C ALA A 87 9.18 12.98 -2.54
N SER A 88 8.44 13.94 -1.97
CA SER A 88 7.66 13.74 -0.74
C SER A 88 6.53 12.73 -0.91
N ASP A 89 5.81 12.74 -2.05
CA ASP A 89 4.77 11.75 -2.33
C ASP A 89 5.36 10.34 -2.51
N ILE A 90 6.52 10.20 -3.17
CA ILE A 90 7.24 8.92 -3.30
C ILE A 90 7.70 8.40 -1.93
N GLU A 91 8.24 9.25 -1.07
CA GLU A 91 8.62 8.88 0.29
C GLU A 91 7.41 8.41 1.10
N PHE A 92 6.29 9.14 1.02
CA PHE A 92 5.03 8.76 1.65
C PHE A 92 4.54 7.39 1.16
N ILE A 93 4.57 7.14 -0.17
CA ILE A 93 4.18 5.85 -0.75
C ILE A 93 5.08 4.74 -0.22
N SER A 94 6.40 4.93 -0.22
CA SER A 94 7.37 3.94 0.27
C SER A 94 7.09 3.57 1.73
N LYS A 95 6.79 4.55 2.58
CA LYS A 95 6.43 4.31 3.98
C LYS A 95 5.12 3.52 4.11
N GLN A 96 4.07 3.90 3.37
CA GLN A 96 2.80 3.17 3.39
C GLN A 96 2.95 1.74 2.87
N MET A 97 3.84 1.50 1.91
CA MET A 97 4.14 0.15 1.42
C MET A 97 4.80 -0.71 2.49
N GLU A 98 5.75 -0.18 3.26
CA GLU A 98 6.36 -0.92 4.39
C GLU A 98 5.33 -1.23 5.49
N GLU A 99 4.43 -0.29 5.78
CA GLU A 99 3.31 -0.52 6.71
C GLU A 99 2.37 -1.63 6.19
N ASN A 100 1.97 -1.58 4.92
CA ASN A 100 1.14 -2.61 4.30
C ASN A 100 1.83 -3.97 4.28
N LYS A 101 3.12 -4.03 4.00
CA LYS A 101 3.92 -5.26 4.03
C LYS A 101 3.92 -5.90 5.42
N ALA A 102 4.09 -5.09 6.47
CA ALA A 102 4.04 -5.57 7.84
C ALA A 102 2.64 -6.12 8.21
N GLN A 103 1.57 -5.44 7.78
CA GLN A 103 0.20 -5.88 8.02
C GLN A 103 -0.15 -7.16 7.24
N ILE A 104 0.30 -7.30 6.00
CA ILE A 104 0.14 -8.53 5.20
C ILE A 104 0.86 -9.68 5.87
N ALA A 105 2.10 -9.49 6.35
CA ALA A 105 2.84 -10.52 7.09
C ALA A 105 2.12 -10.92 8.40
N LYS A 106 1.48 -9.96 9.10
CA LYS A 106 0.62 -10.24 10.25
C LYS A 106 -0.57 -11.11 9.85
N LEU A 107 -1.27 -10.79 8.76
CA LEU A 107 -2.39 -11.58 8.24
C LEU A 107 -1.97 -13.01 7.87
N GLU A 108 -0.83 -13.17 7.22
CA GLU A 108 -0.28 -14.49 6.88
C GLU A 108 0.01 -15.32 8.13
N ALA A 109 0.60 -14.71 9.15
CA ALA A 109 0.88 -15.36 10.42
C ALA A 109 -0.41 -15.75 11.17
N GLN A 110 -1.40 -14.87 11.22
CA GLN A 110 -2.71 -15.14 11.81
C GLN A 110 -3.41 -16.29 11.09
N LEU A 111 -3.39 -16.27 9.75
CA LEU A 111 -4.01 -17.31 8.92
C LEU A 111 -3.32 -18.67 9.07
N LYS A 112 -2.00 -18.69 9.24
CA LYS A 112 -1.21 -19.91 9.47
C LYS A 112 -1.48 -20.51 10.85
N ASN A 113 -1.68 -19.66 11.86
CA ASN A 113 -1.89 -20.05 13.24
C ASN A 113 -3.37 -20.30 13.57
N SER A 114 -4.29 -19.83 12.72
CA SER A 114 -5.72 -20.06 12.91
C SER A 114 -6.06 -21.54 12.72
N LYS A 115 -6.86 -22.07 13.63
CA LYS A 115 -7.46 -23.42 13.51
C LYS A 115 -8.49 -23.48 12.37
N TYR A 116 -8.93 -22.32 11.89
CA TYR A 116 -10.01 -22.19 10.89
C TYR A 116 -9.43 -21.83 9.54
N ASN A 117 -9.31 -22.83 8.69
CA ASN A 117 -8.70 -22.71 7.37
C ASN A 117 -9.64 -22.05 6.35
N SER A 118 -9.68 -20.72 6.31
CA SER A 118 -10.48 -19.99 5.34
C SER A 118 -9.77 -19.87 4.00
N THR A 119 -10.22 -20.63 3.00
CA THR A 119 -9.71 -20.55 1.63
C THR A 119 -9.94 -19.16 1.02
N GLN A 120 -11.03 -18.48 1.39
CA GLN A 120 -11.31 -17.12 0.91
C GLN A 120 -10.31 -16.11 1.47
N MET A 121 -10.00 -16.19 2.76
CA MET A 121 -9.01 -15.32 3.38
C MET A 121 -7.61 -15.55 2.81
N LYS A 122 -7.21 -16.80 2.54
CA LYS A 122 -5.93 -17.10 1.86
C LYS A 122 -5.85 -16.41 0.50
N LYS A 123 -6.89 -16.55 -0.34
CA LYS A 123 -6.94 -15.89 -1.64
C LYS A 123 -6.91 -14.36 -1.52
N ALA A 124 -7.56 -13.80 -0.51
CA ALA A 124 -7.53 -12.37 -0.26
C ALA A 124 -6.12 -11.89 0.10
N VAL A 125 -5.41 -12.61 0.98
CA VAL A 125 -4.03 -12.28 1.35
C VAL A 125 -3.08 -12.45 0.16
N GLU A 126 -3.23 -13.50 -0.65
CA GLU A 126 -2.46 -13.67 -1.90
C GLU A 126 -2.69 -12.49 -2.87
N ALA A 127 -3.92 -12.01 -2.98
CA ALA A 127 -4.24 -10.84 -3.81
C ALA A 127 -3.58 -9.56 -3.28
N LEU A 128 -3.60 -9.32 -1.95
CA LEU A 128 -2.92 -8.18 -1.33
C LEU A 128 -1.40 -8.24 -1.54
N THR A 129 -0.80 -9.43 -1.43
CA THR A 129 0.63 -9.65 -1.68
C THR A 129 0.98 -9.37 -3.15
N ALA A 130 0.14 -9.80 -4.09
CA ALA A 130 0.34 -9.51 -5.51
C ALA A 130 0.22 -8.00 -5.80
N GLU A 131 -0.75 -7.32 -5.19
CA GLU A 131 -0.92 -5.86 -5.30
C GLU A 131 0.29 -5.11 -4.73
N LEU A 132 0.81 -5.53 -3.56
CA LEU A 132 2.01 -4.95 -2.96
C LEU A 132 3.21 -5.04 -3.92
N ASN A 133 3.43 -6.21 -4.53
CA ASN A 133 4.53 -6.42 -5.49
C ASN A 133 4.37 -5.54 -6.73
N ALA A 134 3.15 -5.40 -7.26
CA ALA A 134 2.89 -4.51 -8.39
C ALA A 134 3.16 -3.03 -8.05
N LYS A 135 2.80 -2.61 -6.83
CA LYS A 135 3.09 -1.25 -6.33
C LYS A 135 4.58 -1.01 -6.14
N GLN A 136 5.32 -2.02 -5.65
CA GLN A 136 6.78 -1.93 -5.53
C GLN A 136 7.43 -1.67 -6.90
N GLN A 137 7.06 -2.42 -7.93
CA GLN A 137 7.57 -2.21 -9.28
C GLN A 137 7.25 -0.81 -9.80
N ARG A 138 6.01 -0.34 -9.56
CA ARG A 138 5.59 1.01 -9.98
C ARG A 138 6.42 2.12 -9.34
N ILE A 139 6.76 1.98 -8.07
CA ILE A 139 7.61 2.96 -7.36
C ILE A 139 9.03 2.96 -7.93
N GLU A 140 9.62 1.81 -8.21
CA GLU A 140 10.94 1.69 -8.83
C GLU A 140 10.98 2.34 -10.21
N GLU A 141 9.91 2.16 -11.01
CA GLU A 141 9.74 2.83 -12.31
C GLU A 141 9.70 4.37 -12.15
N LEU A 142 8.87 4.86 -11.20
CA LEU A 142 8.73 6.29 -10.93
C LEU A 142 10.04 6.93 -10.45
N GLN A 143 10.78 6.25 -9.57
CA GLN A 143 12.08 6.72 -9.10
C GLN A 143 13.11 6.78 -10.23
N THR A 144 13.14 5.77 -11.10
CA THR A 144 14.03 5.71 -12.28
C THR A 144 13.70 6.83 -13.26
N GLU A 145 12.41 7.04 -13.55
CA GLU A 145 11.97 8.11 -14.45
C GLU A 145 12.31 9.50 -13.88
N LEU A 146 12.10 9.72 -12.58
CA LEU A 146 12.42 10.98 -11.93
C LEU A 146 13.93 11.27 -11.96
N ALA A 147 14.76 10.26 -11.69
CA ALA A 147 16.20 10.37 -11.79
C ALA A 147 16.65 10.72 -13.22
N SER A 148 16.09 10.07 -14.23
CA SER A 148 16.36 10.34 -15.65
C SER A 148 15.99 11.78 -16.05
N LYS A 149 14.80 12.24 -15.67
CA LYS A 149 14.35 13.61 -15.93
C LYS A 149 15.20 14.66 -15.21
N ASN A 150 15.66 14.37 -14.00
CA ASN A 150 16.49 15.28 -13.23
C ASN A 150 17.88 15.46 -13.87
N ILE A 151 18.48 14.41 -14.40
CA ILE A 151 19.73 14.46 -15.15
C ILE A 151 19.55 15.31 -16.42
N ARG A 152 18.48 15.06 -17.18
CA ARG A 152 18.22 15.77 -18.42
C ARG A 152 17.93 17.28 -18.22
N ILE A 153 17.32 17.66 -17.09
CA ILE A 153 17.11 19.05 -16.73
C ILE A 153 18.44 19.73 -16.40
N GLN A 154 19.34 19.06 -15.69
CA GLN A 154 20.68 19.61 -15.40
C GLN A 154 21.50 19.83 -16.67
N GLU A 155 21.42 18.91 -17.63
CA GLU A 155 22.07 19.05 -18.94
C GLU A 155 21.52 20.24 -19.74
N LEU A 156 20.19 20.45 -19.72
CA LEU A 156 19.54 21.59 -20.39
C LEU A 156 19.87 22.91 -19.70
N ASP A 157 19.88 22.97 -18.38
CA ASP A 157 20.26 24.17 -17.62
C ASP A 157 21.70 24.58 -17.92
N ALA A 158 22.62 23.64 -18.04
CA ALA A 158 24.01 23.89 -18.44
C ALA A 158 24.07 24.45 -19.88
N ALA A 159 23.36 23.81 -20.82
CA ALA A 159 23.33 24.26 -22.21
C ALA A 159 22.72 25.65 -22.37
N VAL A 160 21.68 26.01 -21.62
CA VAL A 160 21.08 27.36 -21.61
C VAL A 160 22.06 28.38 -21.04
N SER A 161 22.78 28.04 -19.97
CA SER A 161 23.80 28.92 -19.40
C SER A 161 24.94 29.21 -20.40
N ASP A 162 25.44 28.17 -21.09
CA ASP A 162 26.48 28.32 -22.11
C ASP A 162 26.01 29.14 -23.29
N LEU A 163 24.78 28.97 -23.76
CA LEU A 163 24.19 29.74 -24.83
C LEU A 163 24.00 31.21 -24.44
N SER A 164 23.62 31.48 -23.22
CA SER A 164 23.49 32.83 -22.68
C SER A 164 24.83 33.56 -22.63
N ALA A 165 25.87 32.90 -22.13
CA ALA A 165 27.24 33.45 -22.13
C ALA A 165 27.78 33.71 -23.54
N ALA A 166 27.53 32.79 -24.50
CA ALA A 166 27.90 32.99 -25.92
C ALA A 166 27.17 34.16 -26.54
N LYS A 167 25.88 34.36 -26.24
CA LYS A 167 25.09 35.50 -26.70
C LYS A 167 25.62 36.82 -26.17
N GLU A 168 25.98 36.92 -24.88
CA GLU A 168 26.57 38.11 -24.29
C GLU A 168 27.92 38.45 -24.91
N SER A 169 28.78 37.46 -25.13
CA SER A 169 30.07 37.62 -25.80
C SER A 169 29.93 38.14 -27.23
N LEU A 170 28.99 37.59 -28.00
CA LEU A 170 28.68 38.04 -29.35
C LEU A 170 28.12 39.48 -29.39
N ALA A 171 27.29 39.85 -28.42
CA ALA A 171 26.77 41.21 -28.30
C ALA A 171 27.89 42.24 -28.02
N ALA A 172 28.82 41.91 -27.13
CA ALA A 172 29.98 42.76 -26.83
C ALA A 172 30.93 42.89 -28.04
N GLU A 173 31.18 41.79 -28.78
CA GLU A 173 31.98 41.82 -30.00
C GLU A 173 31.33 42.67 -31.11
N ASN A 174 30.03 42.55 -31.28
CA ASN A 174 29.29 43.37 -32.26
C ASN A 174 29.33 44.87 -31.91
N GLU A 175 29.19 45.21 -30.62
CA GLU A 175 29.32 46.60 -30.17
C GLU A 175 30.74 47.15 -30.40
N ALA A 176 31.78 46.36 -30.13
CA ALA A 176 33.16 46.75 -30.41
C ALA A 176 33.40 46.95 -31.92
N LYS A 177 32.91 46.06 -32.76
CA LYS A 177 33.00 46.19 -34.23
C LYS A 177 32.26 47.42 -34.73
N ALA A 178 31.08 47.74 -34.21
CA ALA A 178 30.32 48.92 -34.56
C ALA A 178 31.08 50.22 -34.20
N LYS A 179 31.74 50.25 -33.04
CA LYS A 179 32.59 51.40 -32.65
C LYS A 179 33.79 51.57 -33.61
N THR A 180 34.47 50.48 -33.95
CA THR A 180 35.62 50.49 -34.87
C THR A 180 35.18 51.02 -36.25
N VAL A 181 34.07 50.55 -36.78
CA VAL A 181 33.53 51.05 -38.08
C VAL A 181 33.20 52.51 -38.00
N ALA A 182 32.55 53.00 -36.94
CA ALA A 182 32.23 54.42 -36.77
C ALA A 182 33.48 55.31 -36.64
N GLU A 183 34.56 54.80 -36.05
CA GLU A 183 35.86 55.49 -35.99
C GLU A 183 36.55 55.56 -37.37
N GLN A 184 36.53 54.45 -38.13
CA GLN A 184 37.03 54.42 -39.51
C GLN A 184 36.29 55.32 -40.41
N ASP A 185 34.98 55.42 -40.33
CA ASP A 185 34.16 56.38 -41.14
C ASP A 185 34.51 57.85 -40.82
N LYS A 186 34.82 58.15 -39.56
CA LYS A 186 35.26 59.51 -39.20
C LYS A 186 36.68 59.83 -39.68
N SER A 187 37.52 58.88 -39.95
CA SER A 187 38.87 59.13 -40.44
C SER A 187 38.97 59.22 -41.98
N LEU A 188 37.90 58.85 -42.69
CA LEU A 188 37.78 58.90 -44.15
C LEU A 188 37.09 60.16 -44.66
N ASN A 189 36.48 60.94 -43.78
CA ASN A 189 35.85 62.27 -44.11
C ASN A 189 36.66 63.38 -43.48
#